data_61ae5bf1f1e861f3ad1ae74d3a99890d
#
_entry.id   61ae5bf1f1e861f3ad1ae74d3a99890d
#
_cell.length_a   1.000
_cell.length_b   1.000
_cell.length_c   1.000
_cell.angle_alpha   90.00
_cell.angle_beta   90.00
_cell.angle_gamma   90.00
#
_symmetry.space_group_name_H-M   'P 1'
#
loop_
_entity.id
_entity.type
_entity.pdbx_description
1 polymer ?
#
loop_
_entity_poly.entity_id
_entity_poly.type
_entity_poly.pdbx_seq_one_letter_code
_entity_poly.pdbx_strand_id
1 'polypeptide(L)'
;MSNEVVKSLTNRAVAVQSNSMINSKYSLDPTQQKLILLAIAQIKTADENFFKYSCSVSELEEKLGVQIQHKQLKESCLDLFKKPLYIKKPRGWIACNWFSAIEYFDDEARIEFEISPTLTPYLLNLKKNFTTFNIEQAIKFSGKYTTRFYQFLIQAQHQQAKKRTFALEELYELLQLPPTFREYKHFKSKVLEPSLAEINAKSDIKAAYEPTKKLRKKVLEITIYFDFKDVIEAKTEKAVKANSFKKYAGKKFLYFDALLTIDYVRENAEEKRVEAIYTNDRGEQRRADFPSLAYLDKAIRDAKELQAKMKTDPSRYEKKDRDIRSLF
;
A
#
# COMPACT_ATOMS: atom_id res chain seq x y z
N MET A 1 -37.40 20.70 -22.93
CA MET A 1 -37.00 19.45 -22.30
C MET A 1 -35.52 19.30 -22.52
N SER A 2 -34.70 19.51 -21.50
CA SER A 2 -33.25 19.29 -21.61
C SER A 2 -33.06 17.78 -21.76
N ASN A 3 -32.40 17.36 -22.85
CA ASN A 3 -31.97 15.96 -23.00
C ASN A 3 -30.95 15.68 -21.88
N GLU A 4 -31.40 15.12 -20.78
CA GLU A 4 -30.57 14.63 -19.71
C GLU A 4 -29.68 13.50 -20.26
N VAL A 5 -28.38 13.70 -20.31
CA VAL A 5 -27.45 12.69 -20.83
C VAL A 5 -27.23 11.64 -19.75
N VAL A 6 -27.83 10.46 -19.96
CA VAL A 6 -27.58 9.28 -19.13
C VAL A 6 -26.36 8.54 -19.66
N LYS A 7 -25.38 8.25 -18.80
CA LYS A 7 -24.16 7.54 -19.14
C LYS A 7 -24.14 6.14 -18.53
N SER A 8 -23.79 5.13 -19.32
CA SER A 8 -23.52 3.79 -18.80
C SER A 8 -22.24 3.77 -17.96
N LEU A 9 -22.18 2.90 -16.96
CA LEU A 9 -20.98 2.70 -16.16
C LEU A 9 -19.85 2.13 -17.02
N THR A 10 -18.68 2.75 -16.94
CA THR A 10 -17.47 2.30 -17.61
C THR A 10 -16.54 1.56 -16.63
N ASN A 11 -15.60 0.76 -17.16
CA ASN A 11 -14.59 0.09 -16.35
C ASN A 11 -13.46 1.07 -15.98
N ARG A 12 -13.70 1.88 -14.95
CA ARG A 12 -12.71 2.80 -14.40
C ARG A 12 -12.16 2.28 -13.10
N ALA A 13 -10.84 2.16 -13.04
CA ALA A 13 -10.13 1.61 -11.89
C ALA A 13 -9.89 2.65 -10.77
N VAL A 14 -10.11 3.95 -11.04
CA VAL A 14 -9.65 5.03 -10.18
C VAL A 14 -10.81 5.93 -9.75
N ALA A 15 -10.91 6.18 -8.45
CA ALA A 15 -11.78 7.19 -7.86
C ALA A 15 -10.95 8.34 -7.25
N VAL A 16 -11.44 9.57 -7.36
CA VAL A 16 -10.82 10.77 -6.79
C VAL A 16 -11.78 11.44 -5.84
N GLN A 17 -11.33 11.69 -4.62
CA GLN A 17 -12.15 12.36 -3.59
C GLN A 17 -11.33 13.44 -2.87
N SER A 18 -11.98 14.52 -2.48
CA SER A 18 -11.34 15.50 -1.60
C SER A 18 -11.00 14.89 -0.25
N ASN A 19 -9.91 15.36 0.36
CA ASN A 19 -9.51 14.91 1.69
C ASN A 19 -10.57 15.21 2.77
N SER A 20 -11.34 16.29 2.62
CA SER A 20 -12.46 16.62 3.51
C SER A 20 -13.59 15.60 3.42
N MET A 21 -13.85 15.04 2.24
CA MET A 21 -14.84 13.99 2.05
C MET A 21 -14.36 12.65 2.65
N ILE A 22 -13.09 12.28 2.48
CA ILE A 22 -12.51 11.11 3.14
C ILE A 22 -12.59 11.23 4.66
N ASN A 23 -12.36 12.42 5.21
CA ASN A 23 -12.43 12.70 6.66
C ASN A 23 -13.84 13.09 7.13
N SER A 24 -14.87 12.83 6.34
CA SER A 24 -16.25 13.07 6.74
C SER A 24 -16.80 11.93 7.61
N LYS A 25 -17.87 12.22 8.37
CA LYS A 25 -18.54 11.23 9.23
C LYS A 25 -19.64 10.54 8.44
N TYR A 26 -19.52 9.23 8.26
CA TYR A 26 -20.60 8.39 7.72
C TYR A 26 -20.35 6.91 8.03
N SER A 27 -21.44 6.13 7.99
CA SER A 27 -21.41 4.67 8.16
C SER A 27 -22.32 4.03 7.12
N LEU A 28 -21.73 3.27 6.21
CA LEU A 28 -22.39 2.61 5.10
C LEU A 28 -22.14 1.11 5.18
N ASP A 29 -23.05 0.31 4.67
CA ASP A 29 -22.78 -1.10 4.44
C ASP A 29 -21.83 -1.30 3.24
N PRO A 30 -21.24 -2.50 3.06
CA PRO A 30 -20.30 -2.73 1.98
C PRO A 30 -20.88 -2.53 0.58
N THR A 31 -22.15 -2.88 0.36
CA THR A 31 -22.84 -2.71 -0.94
C THR A 31 -23.00 -1.23 -1.27
N GLN A 32 -23.43 -0.43 -0.30
CA GLN A 32 -23.55 1.02 -0.43
C GLN A 32 -22.21 1.68 -0.72
N GLN A 33 -21.15 1.29 0.00
CA GLN A 33 -19.80 1.81 -0.23
C GLN A 33 -19.33 1.52 -1.65
N LYS A 34 -19.51 0.30 -2.13
CA LYS A 34 -19.14 -0.11 -3.48
C LYS A 34 -19.90 0.66 -4.54
N LEU A 35 -21.22 0.81 -4.39
CA LEU A 35 -22.05 1.59 -5.32
C LEU A 35 -21.55 3.04 -5.42
N ILE A 36 -21.30 3.70 -4.29
CA ILE A 36 -20.77 5.06 -4.26
C ILE A 36 -19.39 5.15 -4.91
N LEU A 37 -18.51 4.20 -4.66
CA LEU A 37 -17.17 4.20 -5.27
C LEU A 37 -17.24 4.02 -6.78
N LEU A 38 -18.09 3.13 -7.27
CA LEU A 38 -18.33 2.96 -8.71
C LEU A 38 -18.87 4.24 -9.34
N ALA A 39 -19.82 4.91 -8.68
CA ALA A 39 -20.37 6.18 -9.15
C ALA A 39 -19.29 7.28 -9.23
N ILE A 40 -18.51 7.44 -8.17
CA ILE A 40 -17.41 8.44 -8.11
C ILE A 40 -16.35 8.16 -9.17
N ALA A 41 -16.03 6.90 -9.45
CA ALA A 41 -15.06 6.54 -10.48
C ALA A 41 -15.51 6.95 -11.90
N GLN A 42 -16.79 7.16 -12.15
CA GLN A 42 -17.28 7.63 -13.45
C GLN A 42 -16.95 9.11 -13.73
N ILE A 43 -16.66 9.89 -12.69
CA ILE A 43 -16.33 11.31 -12.80
C ILE A 43 -14.97 11.45 -13.51
N LYS A 44 -14.95 12.22 -14.60
CA LYS A 44 -13.73 12.55 -15.33
C LYS A 44 -13.14 13.87 -14.82
N THR A 45 -11.85 14.03 -14.92
CA THR A 45 -11.15 15.27 -14.52
C THR A 45 -11.66 16.51 -15.26
N ALA A 46 -12.15 16.33 -16.48
CA ALA A 46 -12.68 17.40 -17.31
C ALA A 46 -14.20 17.64 -17.13
N ASP A 47 -14.87 16.84 -16.29
CA ASP A 47 -16.30 17.04 -16.06
C ASP A 47 -16.52 18.31 -15.22
N GLU A 48 -17.40 19.19 -15.70
CA GLU A 48 -17.82 20.40 -14.98
C GLU A 48 -19.08 20.18 -14.15
N ASN A 49 -19.88 19.17 -14.53
CA ASN A 49 -21.12 18.78 -13.87
C ASN A 49 -21.18 17.27 -13.70
N PHE A 50 -22.04 16.82 -12.78
CA PHE A 50 -22.38 15.40 -12.68
C PHE A 50 -23.32 15.00 -13.81
N PHE A 51 -23.29 13.74 -14.16
CA PHE A 51 -24.21 13.11 -15.08
C PHE A 51 -25.10 12.13 -14.33
N LYS A 52 -26.22 11.77 -14.92
CA LYS A 52 -27.02 10.62 -14.51
C LYS A 52 -26.35 9.36 -15.05
N TYR A 53 -26.17 8.36 -14.23
CA TYR A 53 -25.52 7.10 -14.59
C TYR A 53 -26.52 5.96 -14.53
N SER A 54 -26.40 5.02 -15.45
CA SER A 54 -27.25 3.85 -15.56
C SER A 54 -26.41 2.59 -15.65
N CYS A 55 -26.87 1.52 -15.01
CA CYS A 55 -26.32 0.17 -15.18
C CYS A 55 -27.40 -0.89 -14.92
N SER A 56 -27.29 -2.03 -15.58
CA SER A 56 -28.06 -3.21 -15.23
C SER A 56 -27.55 -3.83 -13.92
N VAL A 57 -28.38 -4.61 -13.25
CA VAL A 57 -27.97 -5.35 -12.05
C VAL A 57 -26.87 -6.35 -12.40
N SER A 58 -26.94 -7.00 -13.58
CA SER A 58 -25.90 -7.92 -14.05
C SER A 58 -24.52 -7.24 -14.27
N GLU A 59 -24.50 -6.03 -14.85
CA GLU A 59 -23.25 -5.24 -14.94
C GLU A 59 -22.71 -4.84 -13.58
N LEU A 60 -23.59 -4.55 -12.62
CA LEU A 60 -23.20 -4.25 -11.26
C LEU A 60 -22.61 -5.48 -10.56
N GLU A 61 -23.20 -6.67 -10.75
CA GLU A 61 -22.71 -7.95 -10.26
C GLU A 61 -21.31 -8.27 -10.81
N GLU A 62 -21.13 -8.11 -12.12
CA GLU A 62 -19.83 -8.32 -12.80
C GLU A 62 -18.76 -7.40 -12.20
N LYS A 63 -19.06 -6.09 -12.10
CA LYS A 63 -18.13 -5.10 -11.55
C LYS A 63 -17.78 -5.32 -10.09
N LEU A 64 -18.71 -5.81 -9.29
CA LEU A 64 -18.53 -6.05 -7.86
C LEU A 64 -18.03 -7.47 -7.55
N GLY A 65 -18.07 -8.39 -8.51
CA GLY A 65 -17.68 -9.79 -8.34
C GLY A 65 -18.56 -10.54 -7.34
N VAL A 66 -19.84 -10.17 -7.20
CA VAL A 66 -20.79 -10.78 -6.25
C VAL A 66 -22.16 -10.83 -6.88
N GLN A 67 -22.95 -11.86 -6.53
CA GLN A 67 -24.36 -11.90 -6.86
C GLN A 67 -25.16 -10.95 -5.96
N ILE A 68 -26.10 -10.23 -6.55
CA ILE A 68 -26.92 -9.21 -5.87
C ILE A 68 -28.38 -9.62 -5.93
N GLN A 69 -28.97 -9.79 -4.77
CA GLN A 69 -30.43 -9.97 -4.70
C GLN A 69 -31.11 -8.63 -4.95
N HIS A 70 -32.01 -8.56 -5.95
CA HIS A 70 -32.73 -7.35 -6.36
C HIS A 70 -33.42 -6.65 -5.19
N LYS A 71 -34.11 -7.41 -4.32
CA LYS A 71 -34.77 -6.88 -3.13
C LYS A 71 -33.74 -6.19 -2.19
N GLN A 72 -32.64 -6.85 -1.93
CA GLN A 72 -31.60 -6.31 -1.06
C GLN A 72 -30.95 -5.05 -1.65
N LEU A 73 -30.72 -5.00 -2.97
CA LEU A 73 -30.20 -3.80 -3.64
C LEU A 73 -31.18 -2.62 -3.48
N LYS A 74 -32.46 -2.81 -3.71
CA LYS A 74 -33.48 -1.77 -3.51
C LYS A 74 -33.51 -1.25 -2.08
N GLU A 75 -33.52 -2.16 -1.11
CA GLU A 75 -33.45 -1.80 0.31
C GLU A 75 -32.16 -1.01 0.66
N SER A 76 -31.00 -1.43 0.15
CA SER A 76 -29.72 -0.72 0.31
C SER A 76 -29.75 0.67 -0.30
N CYS A 77 -30.35 0.83 -1.48
CA CYS A 77 -30.50 2.14 -2.14
C CYS A 77 -31.40 3.09 -1.33
N LEU A 78 -32.55 2.61 -0.87
CA LEU A 78 -33.44 3.41 -0.03
C LEU A 78 -32.79 3.79 1.32
N ASP A 79 -32.02 2.89 1.90
CA ASP A 79 -31.34 3.11 3.17
C ASP A 79 -30.20 4.13 3.04
N LEU A 80 -29.60 4.33 1.83
CA LEU A 80 -28.63 5.38 1.57
C LEU A 80 -29.16 6.79 1.88
N PHE A 81 -30.44 7.06 1.61
CA PHE A 81 -31.06 8.36 1.91
C PHE A 81 -31.22 8.63 3.41
N LYS A 82 -31.14 7.57 4.24
CA LYS A 82 -31.16 7.68 5.71
C LYS A 82 -29.75 7.84 6.30
N LYS A 83 -28.71 7.77 5.48
CA LYS A 83 -27.29 7.77 5.91
C LYS A 83 -26.52 8.93 5.27
N PRO A 84 -26.81 10.18 5.65
CA PRO A 84 -26.08 11.33 5.14
C PRO A 84 -24.62 11.30 5.56
N LEU A 85 -23.77 11.93 4.74
CA LEU A 85 -22.40 12.23 5.15
C LEU A 85 -22.34 13.63 5.76
N TYR A 86 -21.48 13.76 6.79
CA TYR A 86 -21.26 15.04 7.48
C TYR A 86 -19.83 15.51 7.21
N ILE A 87 -19.70 16.56 6.40
CA ILE A 87 -18.42 17.14 6.02
C ILE A 87 -18.14 18.37 6.89
N LYS A 88 -17.03 18.36 7.61
CA LYS A 88 -16.59 19.49 8.42
C LYS A 88 -16.16 20.66 7.51
N LYS A 89 -16.58 21.86 7.85
CA LYS A 89 -16.19 23.12 7.22
C LYS A 89 -15.48 24.03 8.24
N PRO A 90 -14.71 25.05 7.79
CA PRO A 90 -14.05 25.99 8.71
C PRO A 90 -15.01 26.69 9.69
N ARG A 91 -16.24 26.95 9.27
CA ARG A 91 -17.28 27.62 10.06
C ARG A 91 -18.54 26.77 10.21
N GLY A 92 -18.36 25.48 10.60
CA GLY A 92 -19.48 24.57 10.81
C GLY A 92 -19.36 23.25 10.07
N TRP A 93 -20.44 22.75 9.54
CA TRP A 93 -20.52 21.48 8.83
C TRP A 93 -21.65 21.50 7.79
N ILE A 94 -21.61 20.56 6.87
CA ILE A 94 -22.70 20.28 5.95
C ILE A 94 -23.09 18.81 6.08
N ALA A 95 -24.42 18.53 6.16
CA ALA A 95 -24.96 17.19 5.97
C ALA A 95 -25.61 17.10 4.59
N CYS A 96 -25.27 16.08 3.83
CA CYS A 96 -25.86 15.87 2.51
C CYS A 96 -25.93 14.37 2.18
N ASN A 97 -26.80 14.02 1.25
CA ASN A 97 -26.87 12.69 0.70
C ASN A 97 -25.83 12.49 -0.39
N TRP A 98 -25.50 11.23 -0.67
CA TRP A 98 -24.59 10.83 -1.74
C TRP A 98 -25.18 11.03 -3.13
N PHE A 99 -26.47 10.70 -3.24
CA PHE A 99 -27.25 10.81 -4.46
C PHE A 99 -28.42 11.76 -4.25
N SER A 100 -28.74 12.54 -5.28
CA SER A 100 -29.96 13.34 -5.36
C SER A 100 -31.16 12.48 -5.72
N ALA A 101 -30.95 11.46 -6.56
CA ALA A 101 -31.92 10.50 -6.97
C ALA A 101 -31.31 9.12 -7.20
N ILE A 102 -32.07 8.08 -6.93
CA ILE A 102 -31.86 6.70 -7.34
C ILE A 102 -33.19 6.16 -7.85
N GLU A 103 -33.20 5.63 -9.06
CA GLU A 103 -34.37 5.04 -9.68
C GLU A 103 -34.08 3.57 -10.04
N TYR A 104 -35.00 2.68 -9.77
CA TYR A 104 -34.88 1.27 -10.07
C TYR A 104 -36.03 0.85 -11.04
N PHE A 105 -35.66 0.28 -12.17
CA PHE A 105 -36.56 -0.21 -13.20
C PHE A 105 -36.74 -1.72 -13.04
N ASP A 106 -37.90 -2.14 -12.57
CA ASP A 106 -38.19 -3.53 -12.23
C ASP A 106 -38.17 -4.46 -13.43
N ASP A 107 -38.73 -4.02 -14.55
CA ASP A 107 -38.87 -4.74 -15.81
C ASP A 107 -37.51 -4.91 -16.54
N GLU A 108 -36.59 -3.97 -16.35
CA GLU A 108 -35.25 -3.97 -16.97
C GLU A 108 -34.17 -4.48 -16.05
N ALA A 109 -34.48 -4.72 -14.76
CA ALA A 109 -33.45 -4.99 -13.73
C ALA A 109 -32.29 -3.98 -13.80
N ARG A 110 -32.61 -2.69 -13.92
CA ARG A 110 -31.70 -1.59 -14.16
C ARG A 110 -31.82 -0.54 -13.06
N ILE A 111 -30.70 0.06 -12.70
CA ILE A 111 -30.64 1.16 -11.74
C ILE A 111 -30.07 2.41 -12.42
N GLU A 112 -30.68 3.55 -12.15
CA GLU A 112 -30.15 4.87 -12.46
C GLU A 112 -29.87 5.66 -11.18
N PHE A 113 -28.82 6.44 -11.19
CA PHE A 113 -28.48 7.28 -10.05
C PHE A 113 -27.83 8.58 -10.49
N GLU A 114 -28.05 9.60 -9.69
CA GLU A 114 -27.48 10.93 -9.85
C GLU A 114 -26.75 11.34 -8.58
N ILE A 115 -25.46 11.70 -8.72
CA ILE A 115 -24.64 12.17 -7.59
C ILE A 115 -25.19 13.54 -7.14
N SER A 116 -25.34 13.71 -5.83
CA SER A 116 -25.85 14.97 -5.27
C SER A 116 -25.02 16.18 -5.72
N PRO A 117 -25.64 17.22 -6.32
CA PRO A 117 -24.93 18.43 -6.72
C PRO A 117 -24.19 19.13 -5.59
N THR A 118 -24.63 18.92 -4.33
CA THR A 118 -23.96 19.41 -3.13
C THR A 118 -22.52 18.89 -2.99
N LEU A 119 -22.22 17.74 -3.63
CA LEU A 119 -20.89 17.12 -3.62
C LEU A 119 -19.94 17.68 -4.67
N THR A 120 -20.38 18.58 -5.55
CA THR A 120 -19.54 19.22 -6.59
C THR A 120 -18.18 19.69 -6.06
N PRO A 121 -18.07 20.50 -4.97
CA PRO A 121 -16.77 20.98 -4.50
C PRO A 121 -15.87 19.90 -3.89
N TYR A 122 -16.37 18.69 -3.71
CA TYR A 122 -15.65 17.57 -3.11
C TYR A 122 -15.27 16.48 -4.10
N LEU A 123 -15.81 16.52 -5.32
CA LEU A 123 -15.62 15.48 -6.35
C LEU A 123 -15.23 16.05 -7.72
N LEU A 124 -15.58 17.29 -8.05
CA LEU A 124 -15.27 17.92 -9.33
C LEU A 124 -14.17 18.98 -9.20
N ASN A 125 -13.39 19.14 -10.27
CA ASN A 125 -12.36 20.18 -10.39
C ASN A 125 -11.35 20.22 -9.21
N LEU A 126 -10.98 19.05 -8.68
CA LEU A 126 -10.10 18.94 -7.53
C LEU A 126 -8.65 19.25 -7.93
N LYS A 127 -8.14 20.45 -7.57
CA LYS A 127 -6.77 20.90 -7.86
C LYS A 127 -5.77 20.58 -6.75
N LYS A 128 -6.22 20.46 -5.50
CA LYS A 128 -5.40 20.19 -4.32
C LYS A 128 -6.21 19.50 -3.22
N ASN A 129 -5.53 18.95 -2.22
CA ASN A 129 -6.16 18.31 -1.06
C ASN A 129 -7.16 17.20 -1.45
N PHE A 130 -6.77 16.37 -2.41
CA PHE A 130 -7.53 15.21 -2.84
C PHE A 130 -6.68 13.94 -2.73
N THR A 131 -7.35 12.81 -2.77
CA THR A 131 -6.75 11.48 -2.78
C THR A 131 -7.31 10.69 -3.94
N THR A 132 -6.42 10.04 -4.65
CA THR A 132 -6.74 9.09 -5.72
C THR A 132 -6.53 7.69 -5.19
N PHE A 133 -7.47 6.78 -5.39
CA PHE A 133 -7.33 5.39 -4.98
C PHE A 133 -7.91 4.43 -6.00
N ASN A 134 -7.32 3.23 -6.06
CA ASN A 134 -7.76 2.17 -6.93
C ASN A 134 -9.02 1.52 -6.35
N ILE A 135 -10.14 1.61 -7.07
CA ILE A 135 -11.41 1.02 -6.64
C ILE A 135 -11.42 -0.50 -6.75
N GLU A 136 -10.62 -1.09 -7.67
CA GLU A 136 -10.52 -2.55 -7.80
C GLU A 136 -10.02 -3.21 -6.50
N GLN A 137 -9.23 -2.50 -5.71
CA GLN A 137 -8.85 -2.95 -4.38
C GLN A 137 -10.00 -2.79 -3.39
N ALA A 138 -10.66 -1.63 -3.40
CA ALA A 138 -11.71 -1.29 -2.45
C ALA A 138 -12.99 -2.14 -2.62
N ILE A 139 -13.35 -2.51 -3.85
CA ILE A 139 -14.54 -3.35 -4.11
C ILE A 139 -14.37 -4.80 -3.63
N LYS A 140 -13.14 -5.28 -3.41
CA LYS A 140 -12.88 -6.62 -2.84
C LYS A 140 -13.24 -6.72 -1.35
N PHE A 141 -13.39 -5.59 -0.67
CA PHE A 141 -13.69 -5.58 0.75
C PHE A 141 -15.15 -5.92 1.03
N SER A 142 -15.36 -6.72 2.06
CA SER A 142 -16.67 -7.12 2.58
C SER A 142 -16.94 -6.60 3.98
N GLY A 143 -15.91 -6.17 4.70
CA GLY A 143 -16.03 -5.60 6.03
C GLY A 143 -16.61 -4.18 6.01
N LYS A 144 -17.55 -3.91 6.90
CA LYS A 144 -18.27 -2.61 7.00
C LYS A 144 -17.33 -1.41 7.12
N TYR A 145 -16.19 -1.56 7.80
CA TYR A 145 -15.27 -0.47 8.09
C TYR A 145 -13.99 -0.54 7.28
N THR A 146 -13.74 -1.63 6.56
CA THR A 146 -12.47 -1.90 5.86
C THR A 146 -12.17 -0.85 4.81
N THR A 147 -13.14 -0.50 3.96
CA THR A 147 -12.98 0.53 2.92
C THR A 147 -12.62 1.88 3.52
N ARG A 148 -13.18 2.23 4.69
CA ARG A 148 -12.87 3.48 5.39
C ARG A 148 -11.42 3.54 5.86
N PHE A 149 -10.94 2.45 6.49
CA PHE A 149 -9.53 2.35 6.87
C PHE A 149 -8.61 2.42 5.66
N TYR A 150 -8.94 1.70 4.59
CA TYR A 150 -8.17 1.74 3.35
C TYR A 150 -8.08 3.17 2.79
N GLN A 151 -9.19 3.90 2.70
CA GLN A 151 -9.20 5.30 2.26
C GLN A 151 -8.32 6.19 3.15
N PHE A 152 -8.34 6.01 4.47
CA PHE A 152 -7.50 6.75 5.41
C PHE A 152 -6.01 6.47 5.19
N LEU A 153 -5.62 5.23 4.91
CA LEU A 153 -4.23 4.86 4.66
C LEU A 153 -3.73 5.41 3.32
N ILE A 154 -4.52 5.29 2.25
CA ILE A 154 -4.17 5.86 0.95
C ILE A 154 -4.08 7.40 1.03
N GLN A 155 -4.96 8.07 1.78
CA GLN A 155 -4.84 9.51 2.02
C GLN A 155 -3.51 9.87 2.71
N ALA A 156 -3.13 9.14 3.75
CA ALA A 156 -1.87 9.38 4.44
C ALA A 156 -0.67 9.14 3.50
N GLN A 157 -0.73 8.13 2.64
CA GLN A 157 0.29 7.86 1.64
C GLN A 157 0.41 8.99 0.60
N HIS A 158 -0.70 9.55 0.11
CA HIS A 158 -0.68 10.73 -0.76
C HIS A 158 -0.01 11.94 -0.10
N GLN A 159 -0.02 11.99 1.23
CA GLN A 159 0.71 12.98 2.03
C GLN A 159 2.15 12.55 2.36
N GLN A 160 2.68 11.54 1.66
CA GLN A 160 4.02 10.94 1.86
C GLN A 160 4.25 10.38 3.27
N ALA A 161 3.19 10.11 4.02
CA ALA A 161 3.26 9.50 5.33
C ALA A 161 3.11 7.97 5.22
N LYS A 162 3.88 7.24 6.05
CA LYS A 162 3.78 5.77 6.17
C LYS A 162 3.08 5.33 7.45
N LYS A 163 2.43 6.28 8.11
CA LYS A 163 1.65 6.08 9.31
C LYS A 163 0.52 7.10 9.40
N ARG A 164 -0.52 6.72 10.11
CA ARG A 164 -1.61 7.62 10.47
C ARG A 164 -2.02 7.41 11.93
N THR A 165 -2.05 8.50 12.69
CA THR A 165 -2.47 8.50 14.08
C THR A 165 -3.89 9.02 14.18
N PHE A 166 -4.68 8.37 15.04
CA PHE A 166 -6.06 8.75 15.34
C PHE A 166 -6.26 8.86 16.84
N ALA A 167 -6.86 9.96 17.27
CA ALA A 167 -7.55 9.99 18.55
C ALA A 167 -8.77 9.06 18.46
N LEU A 168 -8.96 8.17 19.44
CA LEU A 168 -10.02 7.15 19.37
C LEU A 168 -11.42 7.77 19.28
N GLU A 169 -11.67 8.81 20.05
CA GLU A 169 -12.98 9.48 20.02
C GLU A 169 -13.28 10.07 18.63
N GLU A 170 -12.28 10.70 17.98
CA GLU A 170 -12.42 11.21 16.62
C GLU A 170 -12.69 10.07 15.63
N LEU A 171 -11.95 8.96 15.75
CA LEU A 171 -12.12 7.80 14.87
C LEU A 171 -13.51 7.15 15.03
N TYR A 172 -14.01 7.06 16.25
CA TYR A 172 -15.36 6.57 16.53
C TYR A 172 -16.43 7.44 15.87
N GLU A 173 -16.24 8.76 15.91
CA GLU A 173 -17.13 9.69 15.22
C GLU A 173 -17.03 9.60 13.70
N LEU A 174 -15.84 9.52 13.13
CA LEU A 174 -15.62 9.38 11.67
C LEU A 174 -16.29 8.12 11.13
N LEU A 175 -16.23 7.02 11.87
CA LEU A 175 -16.82 5.73 11.50
C LEU A 175 -18.29 5.62 11.93
N GLN A 176 -18.84 6.61 12.64
CA GLN A 176 -20.18 6.57 13.26
C GLN A 176 -20.44 5.27 14.01
N LEU A 177 -19.49 4.90 14.89
CA LEU A 177 -19.61 3.67 15.66
C LEU A 177 -20.79 3.71 16.62
N PRO A 178 -21.56 2.62 16.72
CA PRO A 178 -22.56 2.50 17.77
C PRO A 178 -21.88 2.49 19.15
N PRO A 179 -22.59 2.91 20.21
CA PRO A 179 -22.02 2.98 21.56
C PRO A 179 -21.35 1.68 22.01
N THR A 180 -21.90 0.53 21.65
CA THR A 180 -21.38 -0.81 21.97
C THR A 180 -19.98 -1.08 21.41
N PHE A 181 -19.57 -0.38 20.35
CA PHE A 181 -18.24 -0.53 19.74
C PHE A 181 -17.27 0.57 20.14
N ARG A 182 -17.67 1.53 21.00
CA ARG A 182 -16.80 2.62 21.47
C ARG A 182 -15.94 2.23 22.68
N GLU A 183 -16.15 1.07 23.27
CA GLU A 183 -15.18 0.50 24.21
C GLU A 183 -13.99 -0.06 23.43
N TYR A 184 -12.75 0.30 23.82
CA TYR A 184 -11.54 -0.05 23.09
C TYR A 184 -11.41 -1.56 22.82
N LYS A 185 -11.79 -2.42 23.76
CA LYS A 185 -11.78 -3.88 23.57
C LYS A 185 -12.66 -4.32 22.41
N HIS A 186 -13.88 -3.79 22.33
CA HIS A 186 -14.84 -4.11 21.29
C HIS A 186 -14.45 -3.47 19.95
N PHE A 187 -14.02 -2.20 19.99
CA PHE A 187 -13.47 -1.52 18.81
C PHE A 187 -12.32 -2.31 18.20
N LYS A 188 -11.34 -2.69 19.03
CA LYS A 188 -10.19 -3.48 18.60
C LYS A 188 -10.63 -4.77 17.89
N SER A 189 -11.41 -5.62 18.57
CA SER A 189 -11.75 -6.96 18.11
C SER A 189 -12.82 -7.01 17.00
N LYS A 190 -13.73 -6.04 16.93
CA LYS A 190 -14.87 -6.05 16.00
C LYS A 190 -14.75 -5.08 14.83
N VAL A 191 -13.86 -4.08 14.94
CA VAL A 191 -13.71 -3.04 13.92
C VAL A 191 -12.29 -2.98 13.39
N LEU A 192 -11.29 -2.72 14.23
CA LEU A 192 -9.93 -2.42 13.80
C LEU A 192 -9.20 -3.67 13.25
N GLU A 193 -9.08 -4.72 14.06
CA GLU A 193 -8.35 -5.94 13.67
C GLU A 193 -8.96 -6.63 12.44
N PRO A 194 -10.28 -6.84 12.35
CA PRO A 194 -10.88 -7.42 11.13
C PRO A 194 -10.64 -6.56 9.88
N SER A 195 -10.73 -5.22 10.01
CA SER A 195 -10.50 -4.32 8.89
C SER A 195 -9.05 -4.36 8.39
N LEU A 196 -8.07 -4.32 9.31
CA LEU A 196 -6.66 -4.41 8.93
C LEU A 196 -6.28 -5.80 8.40
N ALA A 197 -6.86 -6.86 8.96
CA ALA A 197 -6.67 -8.22 8.45
C ALA A 197 -7.17 -8.35 7.00
N GLU A 198 -8.35 -7.79 6.70
CA GLU A 198 -8.90 -7.82 5.36
C GLU A 198 -8.10 -6.95 4.38
N ILE A 199 -7.64 -5.76 4.78
CA ILE A 199 -6.72 -4.92 3.98
C ILE A 199 -5.45 -5.71 3.67
N ASN A 200 -4.84 -6.32 4.68
CA ASN A 200 -3.62 -7.12 4.53
C ASN A 200 -3.81 -8.33 3.60
N ALA A 201 -4.98 -8.93 3.58
CA ALA A 201 -5.27 -10.08 2.73
C ALA A 201 -5.59 -9.70 1.28
N LYS A 202 -6.41 -8.66 1.08
CA LYS A 202 -7.08 -8.38 -0.20
C LYS A 202 -6.55 -7.16 -0.97
N SER A 203 -5.67 -6.34 -0.37
CA SER A 203 -5.11 -5.17 -1.03
C SER A 203 -3.60 -5.26 -1.20
N ASP A 204 -3.03 -4.26 -1.86
CA ASP A 204 -1.60 -4.03 -2.06
C ASP A 204 -0.88 -3.46 -0.82
N ILE A 205 -1.63 -3.15 0.25
CA ILE A 205 -1.09 -2.58 1.49
C ILE A 205 -0.86 -3.68 2.54
N LYS A 206 0.22 -3.54 3.30
CA LYS A 206 0.48 -4.22 4.56
C LYS A 206 0.41 -3.20 5.68
N ALA A 207 -0.50 -3.41 6.64
CA ALA A 207 -0.74 -2.50 7.76
C ALA A 207 -0.67 -3.22 9.11
N ALA A 208 -0.16 -2.51 10.11
CA ALA A 208 -0.15 -2.91 11.51
C ALA A 208 -0.47 -1.69 12.38
N TYR A 209 -0.88 -1.91 13.61
CA TYR A 209 -1.21 -0.80 14.51
C TYR A 209 -0.60 -0.99 15.90
N GLU A 210 -0.47 0.11 16.61
CA GLU A 210 -0.14 0.12 18.04
C GLU A 210 -0.89 1.23 18.78
N PRO A 211 -1.20 1.05 20.07
CA PRO A 211 -1.65 2.11 20.94
C PRO A 211 -0.50 3.07 21.26
N THR A 212 -0.61 4.33 20.82
CA THR A 212 0.48 5.32 20.97
C THR A 212 0.29 6.27 22.15
N LYS A 213 -0.95 6.43 22.63
CA LYS A 213 -1.22 7.23 23.82
C LYS A 213 -2.20 6.55 24.76
N LYS A 214 -1.85 6.50 26.03
CA LYS A 214 -2.69 5.92 27.10
C LYS A 214 -2.77 6.85 28.29
N LEU A 215 -3.92 6.85 28.95
CA LEU A 215 -4.09 7.45 30.27
C LEU A 215 -4.47 6.32 31.25
N ARG A 216 -3.54 5.94 32.11
CA ARG A 216 -3.65 4.73 32.94
C ARG A 216 -3.91 3.49 32.05
N LYS A 217 -5.06 2.83 32.21
CA LYS A 217 -5.47 1.66 31.42
C LYS A 217 -6.25 2.02 30.13
N LYS A 218 -6.69 3.30 29.98
CA LYS A 218 -7.49 3.75 28.84
C LYS A 218 -6.59 4.12 27.69
N VAL A 219 -6.78 3.50 26.52
CA VAL A 219 -6.13 3.91 25.26
C VAL A 219 -6.84 5.15 24.75
N LEU A 220 -6.09 6.17 24.37
CA LEU A 220 -6.60 7.44 23.84
C LEU A 220 -6.30 7.60 22.35
N GLU A 221 -5.17 7.07 21.88
CA GLU A 221 -4.74 7.17 20.50
C GLU A 221 -4.16 5.85 20.01
N ILE A 222 -4.34 5.59 18.73
CA ILE A 222 -3.69 4.50 17.99
C ILE A 222 -2.95 5.08 16.79
N THR A 223 -1.82 4.48 16.44
CA THR A 223 -1.13 4.74 15.17
C THR A 223 -1.16 3.49 14.31
N ILE A 224 -1.59 3.65 13.07
CA ILE A 224 -1.55 2.61 12.05
C ILE A 224 -0.35 2.89 11.16
N TYR A 225 0.58 1.95 11.10
CA TYR A 225 1.74 1.94 10.20
C TYR A 225 1.40 1.11 8.98
N PHE A 226 1.86 1.52 7.82
CA PHE A 226 1.60 0.79 6.57
C PHE A 226 2.67 1.05 5.53
N ASP A 227 2.83 0.10 4.59
CA ASP A 227 3.62 0.25 3.37
C ASP A 227 3.00 -0.62 2.27
N PHE A 228 3.37 -0.38 1.01
CA PHE A 228 2.98 -1.27 -0.07
C PHE A 228 3.77 -2.58 -0.01
N LYS A 229 3.15 -3.68 -0.41
CA LYS A 229 3.73 -5.03 -0.33
C LYS A 229 4.97 -5.17 -1.23
N ASP A 230 4.93 -4.65 -2.45
CA ASP A 230 6.05 -4.60 -3.37
C ASP A 230 7.26 -3.87 -2.79
N VAL A 231 7.05 -2.75 -2.10
CA VAL A 231 8.10 -1.99 -1.41
C VAL A 231 8.69 -2.79 -0.25
N ILE A 232 7.85 -3.51 0.49
CA ILE A 232 8.31 -4.37 1.60
C ILE A 232 9.13 -5.53 1.05
N GLU A 233 8.65 -6.21 0.01
CA GLU A 233 9.34 -7.32 -0.65
C GLU A 233 10.70 -6.88 -1.19
N ALA A 234 10.76 -5.76 -1.92
CA ALA A 234 12.01 -5.20 -2.44
C ALA A 234 13.02 -4.85 -1.33
N LYS A 235 12.55 -4.30 -0.20
CA LYS A 235 13.40 -4.04 0.97
C LYS A 235 13.89 -5.32 1.62
N THR A 236 13.01 -6.32 1.73
CA THR A 236 13.34 -7.63 2.31
C THR A 236 14.37 -8.34 1.44
N GLU A 237 14.19 -8.38 0.12
CA GLU A 237 15.17 -8.95 -0.81
C GLU A 237 16.53 -8.26 -0.72
N LYS A 238 16.56 -6.91 -0.69
CA LYS A 238 17.81 -6.16 -0.49
C LYS A 238 18.47 -6.49 0.84
N ALA A 239 17.70 -6.59 1.92
CA ALA A 239 18.22 -6.94 3.24
C ALA A 239 18.75 -8.38 3.30
N VAL A 240 18.06 -9.33 2.67
CA VAL A 240 18.50 -10.74 2.55
C VAL A 240 19.79 -10.82 1.74
N LYS A 241 19.87 -10.15 0.57
CA LYS A 241 21.09 -10.07 -0.24
C LYS A 241 22.24 -9.45 0.56
N ALA A 242 22.04 -8.31 1.20
CA ALA A 242 23.07 -7.67 2.03
C ALA A 242 23.55 -8.56 3.17
N ASN A 243 22.66 -9.32 3.79
CA ASN A 243 23.01 -10.26 4.87
C ASN A 243 23.75 -11.50 4.33
N SER A 244 23.42 -11.96 3.13
CA SER A 244 24.11 -13.07 2.46
C SER A 244 25.56 -12.73 2.12
N PHE A 245 25.88 -11.46 1.87
CA PHE A 245 27.24 -11.00 1.58
C PHE A 245 28.11 -10.83 2.82
N LYS A 246 27.52 -10.58 3.99
CA LYS A 246 28.28 -10.45 5.26
C LYS A 246 29.12 -11.68 5.59
N LYS A 247 28.70 -12.87 5.16
CA LYS A 247 29.45 -14.12 5.37
C LYS A 247 30.82 -14.15 4.67
N TYR A 248 31.07 -13.23 3.72
CA TYR A 248 32.32 -13.17 2.97
C TYR A 248 33.35 -12.24 3.61
N ALA A 249 32.95 -11.29 4.43
CA ALA A 249 33.90 -10.38 5.10
C ALA A 249 34.92 -11.15 5.94
N GLY A 250 36.19 -10.75 5.84
CA GLY A 250 37.31 -11.40 6.49
C GLY A 250 37.79 -12.69 5.84
N LYS A 251 37.13 -13.20 4.81
CA LYS A 251 37.63 -14.37 4.07
C LYS A 251 38.73 -13.99 3.09
N LYS A 252 39.69 -14.89 2.95
CA LYS A 252 40.71 -14.75 1.91
C LYS A 252 40.24 -15.33 0.59
N PHE A 253 40.61 -14.69 -0.49
CA PHE A 253 40.32 -15.13 -1.86
C PHE A 253 41.54 -14.97 -2.76
N LEU A 254 41.64 -15.76 -3.80
CA LEU A 254 42.70 -15.68 -4.80
C LEU A 254 42.21 -14.86 -5.99
N TYR A 255 42.98 -13.80 -6.33
CA TYR A 255 42.68 -12.94 -7.46
C TYR A 255 43.99 -12.57 -8.17
N PHE A 256 44.12 -12.95 -9.44
CA PHE A 256 45.35 -12.83 -10.20
C PHE A 256 46.61 -13.28 -9.42
N ASP A 257 46.58 -14.47 -8.85
CA ASP A 257 47.60 -15.09 -8.02
C ASP A 257 47.91 -14.37 -6.70
N ALA A 258 47.25 -13.28 -6.38
CA ALA A 258 47.36 -12.59 -5.10
C ALA A 258 46.31 -13.14 -4.09
N LEU A 259 46.81 -13.36 -2.84
CA LEU A 259 45.95 -13.78 -1.73
C LEU A 259 45.46 -12.54 -0.98
N LEU A 260 44.21 -12.15 -1.23
CA LEU A 260 43.61 -10.93 -0.69
C LEU A 260 42.55 -11.24 0.36
N THR A 261 42.29 -10.29 1.26
CA THR A 261 41.26 -10.41 2.29
C THR A 261 40.07 -9.53 1.91
N ILE A 262 38.88 -10.10 1.93
CA ILE A 262 37.63 -9.40 1.61
C ILE A 262 37.26 -8.49 2.77
N ASP A 263 37.07 -7.20 2.51
CA ASP A 263 36.48 -6.27 3.46
C ASP A 263 34.96 -6.42 3.47
N TYR A 264 34.36 -6.33 2.27
CA TYR A 264 32.93 -6.62 2.06
C TYR A 264 32.65 -6.98 0.60
N VAL A 265 31.45 -7.53 0.35
CA VAL A 265 30.97 -7.90 -0.98
C VAL A 265 29.69 -7.13 -1.28
N ARG A 266 29.55 -6.70 -2.53
CA ARG A 266 28.32 -6.09 -3.04
C ARG A 266 28.00 -6.61 -4.45
N GLU A 267 26.75 -6.47 -4.86
CA GLU A 267 26.30 -6.74 -6.22
C GLU A 267 26.27 -5.41 -7.01
N ASN A 268 26.89 -5.41 -8.17
CA ASN A 268 26.73 -4.35 -9.16
C ASN A 268 25.59 -4.75 -10.10
N ALA A 269 24.42 -4.15 -9.89
CA ALA A 269 23.21 -4.51 -10.63
C ALA A 269 23.27 -4.07 -12.10
N GLU A 270 23.99 -3.00 -12.42
CA GLU A 270 24.16 -2.48 -13.78
C GLU A 270 25.03 -3.42 -14.63
N GLU A 271 26.15 -3.87 -14.06
CA GLU A 271 27.08 -4.77 -14.73
C GLU A 271 26.75 -6.26 -14.51
N LYS A 272 25.74 -6.59 -13.72
CA LYS A 272 25.35 -7.95 -13.31
C LYS A 272 26.52 -8.77 -12.76
N ARG A 273 27.38 -8.15 -11.94
CA ARG A 273 28.59 -8.73 -11.37
C ARG A 273 28.59 -8.65 -9.86
N VAL A 274 29.43 -9.47 -9.24
CA VAL A 274 29.70 -9.44 -7.81
C VAL A 274 31.06 -8.78 -7.60
N GLU A 275 31.13 -7.75 -6.80
CA GLU A 275 32.34 -7.03 -6.45
C GLU A 275 32.79 -7.41 -5.04
N ALA A 276 33.99 -7.96 -4.91
CA ALA A 276 34.68 -8.13 -3.64
C ALA A 276 35.61 -6.92 -3.42
N ILE A 277 35.34 -6.18 -2.37
CA ILE A 277 36.14 -5.02 -2.00
C ILE A 277 37.21 -5.46 -1.00
N TYR A 278 38.43 -5.03 -1.21
CA TYR A 278 39.56 -5.32 -0.36
C TYR A 278 40.47 -4.10 -0.23
N THR A 279 41.24 -4.04 0.85
CA THR A 279 42.25 -3.00 1.05
C THR A 279 43.63 -3.57 0.69
N ASN A 280 44.34 -2.88 -0.19
CA ASN A 280 45.70 -3.26 -0.57
C ASN A 280 46.76 -2.85 0.50
N ASP A 281 47.99 -3.26 0.31
CA ASP A 281 49.10 -2.98 1.25
C ASP A 281 49.42 -1.48 1.40
N ARG A 282 48.91 -0.63 0.51
CA ARG A 282 49.01 0.84 0.57
C ARG A 282 47.87 1.50 1.33
N GLY A 283 46.94 0.72 1.86
CA GLY A 283 45.74 1.21 2.55
C GLY A 283 44.65 1.72 1.62
N GLU A 284 44.73 1.45 0.31
CA GLU A 284 43.73 1.88 -0.65
C GLU A 284 42.67 0.80 -0.86
N GLN A 285 41.41 1.20 -0.90
CA GLN A 285 40.32 0.27 -1.27
C GLN A 285 40.35 -0.01 -2.77
N ARG A 286 40.30 -1.28 -3.11
CA ARG A 286 40.26 -1.81 -4.48
C ARG A 286 39.11 -2.77 -4.63
N ARG A 287 38.73 -3.08 -5.86
CA ARG A 287 37.67 -4.05 -6.17
C ARG A 287 38.19 -5.19 -7.04
N ALA A 288 37.64 -6.37 -6.80
CA ALA A 288 37.80 -7.54 -7.64
C ALA A 288 36.42 -7.95 -8.16
N ASP A 289 36.26 -8.01 -9.48
CA ASP A 289 34.99 -8.29 -10.14
C ASP A 289 34.85 -9.78 -10.45
N PHE A 290 33.70 -10.35 -10.11
CA PHE A 290 33.36 -11.75 -10.37
C PHE A 290 32.04 -11.83 -11.13
N PRO A 291 31.93 -12.71 -12.16
CA PRO A 291 30.68 -12.88 -12.91
C PRO A 291 29.49 -13.31 -12.06
N SER A 292 29.74 -14.00 -10.95
CA SER A 292 28.73 -14.43 -9.99
C SER A 292 29.33 -14.80 -8.63
N LEU A 293 28.48 -15.01 -7.62
CA LEU A 293 28.91 -15.54 -6.30
C LEU A 293 29.61 -16.89 -6.40
N ALA A 294 29.24 -17.74 -7.35
CA ALA A 294 29.90 -19.04 -7.55
C ALA A 294 31.38 -18.90 -7.91
N TYR A 295 31.76 -17.88 -8.69
CA TYR A 295 33.16 -17.59 -9.01
C TYR A 295 33.91 -17.05 -7.79
N LEU A 296 33.30 -16.19 -6.98
CA LEU A 296 33.88 -15.73 -5.72
C LEU A 296 34.07 -16.88 -4.73
N ASP A 297 33.09 -17.78 -4.60
CA ASP A 297 33.17 -18.98 -3.76
C ASP A 297 34.29 -19.92 -4.23
N LYS A 298 34.52 -20.02 -5.54
CA LYS A 298 35.66 -20.76 -6.11
C LYS A 298 36.98 -20.10 -5.70
N ALA A 299 37.13 -18.80 -5.92
CA ALA A 299 38.33 -18.05 -5.55
C ALA A 299 38.67 -18.18 -4.03
N ILE A 300 37.65 -18.26 -3.18
CA ILE A 300 37.84 -18.51 -1.74
C ILE A 300 38.29 -19.96 -1.46
N ARG A 301 37.78 -20.94 -2.18
CA ARG A 301 38.26 -22.34 -2.06
C ARG A 301 39.71 -22.46 -2.50
N ASP A 302 40.04 -21.90 -3.66
CA ASP A 302 41.39 -21.92 -4.21
C ASP A 302 42.39 -21.25 -3.23
N ALA A 303 41.98 -20.13 -2.59
CA ALA A 303 42.74 -19.48 -1.55
C ALA A 303 43.02 -20.37 -0.31
N LYS A 304 42.01 -21.14 0.12
CA LYS A 304 42.17 -22.09 1.25
C LYS A 304 43.12 -23.23 0.90
N GLU A 305 43.03 -23.77 -0.31
CA GLU A 305 43.95 -24.82 -0.78
C GLU A 305 45.39 -24.29 -0.87
N LEU A 306 45.59 -23.09 -1.41
CA LEU A 306 46.89 -22.44 -1.46
C LEU A 306 47.46 -22.23 -0.06
N GLN A 307 46.68 -21.71 0.89
CA GLN A 307 47.08 -21.55 2.27
C GLN A 307 47.50 -22.86 2.96
N ALA A 308 46.74 -23.95 2.66
CA ALA A 308 47.08 -25.28 3.17
C ALA A 308 48.45 -25.75 2.62
N LYS A 309 48.71 -25.57 1.33
CA LYS A 309 50.01 -25.89 0.69
C LYS A 309 51.12 -25.04 1.21
N MET A 310 50.90 -23.74 1.46
CA MET A 310 51.90 -22.84 2.06
C MET A 310 52.29 -23.23 3.50
N LYS A 311 51.37 -23.82 4.25
CA LYS A 311 51.64 -24.34 5.60
C LYS A 311 52.49 -25.63 5.60
N THR A 312 52.33 -26.45 4.57
CA THR A 312 53.03 -27.73 4.45
C THR A 312 54.43 -27.58 3.84
N ASP A 313 54.67 -26.59 2.97
CA ASP A 313 55.95 -26.32 2.34
C ASP A 313 56.15 -24.79 2.17
N PRO A 314 56.54 -24.06 3.26
CA PRO A 314 56.71 -22.61 3.25
C PRO A 314 57.75 -22.11 2.25
N SER A 315 58.86 -22.88 2.08
CA SER A 315 60.04 -22.45 1.30
C SER A 315 59.75 -22.25 -0.19
N ARG A 316 58.75 -22.98 -0.70
CA ARG A 316 58.34 -22.94 -2.11
C ARG A 316 57.58 -21.69 -2.49
N TYR A 317 57.02 -20.97 -1.52
CA TYR A 317 56.12 -19.84 -1.74
C TYR A 317 56.63 -18.48 -1.28
N GLU A 318 57.70 -18.42 -0.46
CA GLU A 318 58.29 -17.16 0.03
C GLU A 318 58.83 -16.24 -1.08
N LYS A 319 59.29 -16.79 -2.21
CA LYS A 319 59.79 -15.97 -3.33
C LYS A 319 58.67 -15.35 -4.18
N LYS A 320 57.52 -16.01 -4.34
CA LYS A 320 56.43 -15.53 -5.16
C LYS A 320 55.66 -14.37 -4.53
N ASP A 321 55.61 -14.29 -3.20
CA ASP A 321 54.81 -13.28 -2.47
C ASP A 321 55.44 -11.87 -2.56
N ARG A 322 56.76 -11.77 -2.82
CA ARG A 322 57.46 -10.48 -3.00
C ARG A 322 57.24 -9.87 -4.39
N ASP A 323 57.22 -10.68 -5.44
CA ASP A 323 57.11 -10.18 -6.81
C ASP A 323 55.68 -9.75 -7.16
N ILE A 324 54.69 -10.39 -6.59
CA ILE A 324 53.27 -10.11 -6.89
C ILE A 324 52.76 -8.88 -6.10
N ARG A 325 53.24 -8.65 -4.88
CA ARG A 325 52.86 -7.48 -4.08
C ARG A 325 53.34 -6.14 -4.67
N SER A 326 54.34 -6.16 -5.58
CA SER A 326 54.82 -4.96 -6.27
C SER A 326 53.96 -4.55 -7.48
N LEU A 327 53.08 -5.42 -7.95
CA LEU A 327 52.24 -5.21 -9.14
C LEU A 327 50.86 -4.63 -8.81
N PHE A 328 50.48 -4.62 -7.55
CA PHE A 328 49.18 -4.14 -7.06
C PHE A 328 49.31 -3.13 -5.92
#